data_c87ff7462d7af29f29d5f7f1ab26ed86
#
_entry.id   c87ff7462d7af29f29d5f7f1ab26ed86
#
_cell.length_a   1.000
_cell.length_b   1.000
_cell.length_c   1.000
_cell.angle_alpha   90.00
_cell.angle_beta   90.00
_cell.angle_gamma   90.00
#
_symmetry.space_group_name_H-M   'P 1'
#
loop_
_entity.id
_entity.type
_entity.pdbx_description
1 polymer ?
#
loop_
_entity_poly.entity_id
_entity_poly.type
_entity_poly.pdbx_seq_one_letter_code
_entity_poly.pdbx_strand_id
1 'polypeptide(L)'
;MMSDLYLIDSNYAPAPWDKNDRHHDKVRRFIDSIGEESRVAVSVVTLAEVEYGLKSAPEMDGKRQSIVRASMAEYTYVLDITRHTVRFYAEIRAKLFAKYAPSKSKGRLKTKWPEDLIDRTTAKTLGVQENDVWIAAQAYERNACLITDDRMAHIASLQLNPPLRILQLEDI
;
A
#
# COMPACT_ATOMS: atom_id res chain seq x y z
N MET A 1 -23.08 -3.81 13.26
CA MET A 1 -21.87 -4.38 12.61
C MET A 1 -20.87 -3.25 12.45
N MET A 2 -19.60 -3.43 12.79
CA MET A 2 -18.59 -2.41 12.50
C MET A 2 -18.41 -2.37 10.99
N SER A 3 -18.50 -1.18 10.39
CA SER A 3 -18.18 -1.00 8.98
C SER A 3 -16.68 -1.25 8.76
N ASP A 4 -16.33 -2.14 7.85
CA ASP A 4 -14.94 -2.38 7.51
C ASP A 4 -14.41 -1.26 6.60
N LEU A 5 -13.19 -0.79 6.92
CA LEU A 5 -12.45 0.13 6.05
C LEU A 5 -11.41 -0.69 5.27
N TYR A 6 -11.43 -0.56 3.95
CA TYR A 6 -10.47 -1.16 3.05
C TYR A 6 -9.61 -0.07 2.42
N LEU A 7 -8.30 -0.20 2.51
CA LEU A 7 -7.34 0.70 1.87
C LEU A 7 -6.73 -0.01 0.66
N ILE A 8 -6.95 0.52 -0.52
CA ILE A 8 -6.43 -0.06 -1.78
C ILE A 8 -5.05 0.51 -2.06
N ASP A 9 -4.11 -0.39 -2.35
CA ASP A 9 -2.75 -0.07 -2.77
C ASP A 9 -2.68 0.40 -4.23
N SER A 10 -1.57 1.03 -4.60
CA SER A 10 -1.33 1.68 -5.90
C SER A 10 -1.53 0.75 -7.09
N ASN A 11 -1.19 -0.53 -6.94
CA ASN A 11 -1.31 -1.54 -8.00
C ASN A 11 -2.76 -1.81 -8.40
N TYR A 12 -3.71 -1.57 -7.51
CA TYR A 12 -5.14 -1.81 -7.73
C TYR A 12 -5.97 -0.52 -7.77
N ALA A 13 -5.38 0.62 -7.43
CA ALA A 13 -6.14 1.84 -7.21
C ALA A 13 -6.96 2.33 -8.42
N PRO A 14 -6.49 2.30 -9.68
CA PRO A 14 -7.32 2.68 -10.82
C PRO A 14 -8.38 1.64 -11.19
N ALA A 15 -8.15 0.37 -10.83
CA ALA A 15 -8.91 -0.78 -11.32
C ALA A 15 -10.42 -0.74 -11.05
N PRO A 16 -10.95 -0.20 -9.92
CA PRO A 16 -12.39 -0.21 -9.67
C PRO A 16 -13.22 0.45 -10.77
N TRP A 17 -12.70 1.47 -11.41
CA TRP A 17 -13.43 2.28 -12.40
C TRP A 17 -12.82 2.26 -13.80
N ASP A 18 -11.59 1.78 -13.95
CA ASP A 18 -10.92 1.67 -15.25
C ASP A 18 -11.13 0.28 -15.85
N LYS A 19 -12.11 0.13 -16.74
CA LYS A 19 -12.44 -1.14 -17.41
C LYS A 19 -11.30 -1.72 -18.25
N ASN A 20 -10.29 -0.93 -18.58
CA ASN A 20 -9.11 -1.40 -19.32
C ASN A 20 -7.96 -1.82 -18.39
N ASP A 21 -8.13 -1.66 -17.07
CA ASP A 21 -7.16 -2.16 -16.12
C ASP A 21 -7.24 -3.69 -16.03
N ARG A 22 -6.07 -4.34 -16.04
CA ARG A 22 -5.96 -5.80 -15.96
C ARG A 22 -6.59 -6.41 -14.70
N HIS A 23 -6.74 -5.61 -13.66
CA HIS A 23 -7.28 -6.02 -12.37
C HIS A 23 -8.76 -5.63 -12.19
N HIS A 24 -9.38 -4.98 -13.20
CA HIS A 24 -10.73 -4.43 -13.10
C HIS A 24 -11.75 -5.44 -12.55
N ASP A 25 -11.90 -6.57 -13.25
CA ASP A 25 -12.93 -7.57 -12.89
C ASP A 25 -12.72 -8.14 -11.49
N LYS A 26 -11.47 -8.30 -11.08
CA LYS A 26 -11.10 -8.85 -9.79
C LYS A 26 -11.42 -7.87 -8.66
N VAL A 27 -10.99 -6.62 -8.81
CA VAL A 27 -11.24 -5.57 -7.81
C VAL A 27 -12.74 -5.26 -7.73
N ARG A 28 -13.45 -5.22 -8.88
CA ARG A 28 -14.90 -5.02 -8.90
C ARG A 28 -15.64 -6.12 -8.15
N ARG A 29 -15.35 -7.39 -8.42
CA ARG A 29 -15.95 -8.51 -7.69
C ARG A 29 -15.74 -8.39 -6.19
N PHE A 30 -14.52 -8.01 -5.77
CA PHE A 30 -14.24 -7.77 -4.36
C PHE A 30 -15.12 -6.65 -3.81
N ILE A 31 -15.19 -5.48 -4.45
CA ILE A 31 -16.00 -4.35 -4.00
C ILE A 31 -17.48 -4.72 -3.94
N ASP A 32 -17.97 -5.46 -4.92
CA ASP A 32 -19.37 -5.91 -4.96
C ASP A 32 -19.70 -6.98 -3.90
N SER A 33 -18.68 -7.66 -3.36
CA SER A 33 -18.81 -8.69 -2.31
C SER A 33 -18.80 -8.15 -0.88
N ILE A 34 -18.25 -6.95 -0.66
CA ILE A 34 -18.21 -6.33 0.68
C ILE A 34 -19.55 -5.69 1.00
N GLY A 35 -19.89 -5.65 2.30
CA GLY A 35 -21.18 -5.09 2.75
C GLY A 35 -21.31 -3.59 2.44
N GLU A 36 -22.55 -3.12 2.27
CA GLU A 36 -22.89 -1.72 1.96
C GLU A 36 -22.33 -0.71 2.96
N GLU A 37 -22.18 -1.12 4.22
CA GLU A 37 -21.57 -0.29 5.29
C GLU A 37 -20.04 -0.18 5.17
N SER A 38 -19.41 -1.00 4.34
CA SER A 38 -17.97 -1.00 4.14
C SER A 38 -17.52 0.18 3.27
N ARG A 39 -16.32 0.66 3.52
CA ARG A 39 -15.74 1.81 2.82
C ARG A 39 -14.44 1.42 2.14
N VAL A 40 -14.32 1.82 0.89
CA VAL A 40 -13.09 1.66 0.10
C VAL A 40 -12.39 3.02 0.04
N ALA A 41 -11.16 3.06 0.47
CA ALA A 41 -10.33 4.25 0.53
C ALA A 41 -9.06 4.08 -0.30
N VAL A 42 -8.45 5.20 -0.63
CA VAL A 42 -7.12 5.29 -1.21
C VAL A 42 -6.23 6.20 -0.37
N SER A 43 -4.92 5.95 -0.36
CA SER A 43 -3.96 6.83 0.30
C SER A 43 -3.65 8.06 -0.57
N VAL A 44 -3.39 9.21 0.06
CA VAL A 44 -2.78 10.36 -0.62
C VAL A 44 -1.42 9.99 -1.23
N VAL A 45 -0.69 9.06 -0.62
CA VAL A 45 0.57 8.50 -1.18
C VAL A 45 0.30 7.76 -2.49
N THR A 46 -0.74 6.92 -2.52
CA THR A 46 -1.17 6.21 -3.72
C THR A 46 -1.57 7.18 -4.84
N LEU A 47 -2.30 8.26 -4.51
CA LEU A 47 -2.61 9.30 -5.50
C LEU A 47 -1.34 9.91 -6.10
N ALA A 48 -0.34 10.19 -5.25
CA ALA A 48 0.94 10.76 -5.68
C ALA A 48 1.73 9.78 -6.57
N GLU A 49 1.74 8.49 -6.26
CA GLU A 49 2.39 7.45 -7.07
C GLU A 49 1.75 7.30 -8.44
N VAL A 50 0.43 7.25 -8.49
CA VAL A 50 -0.32 7.16 -9.76
C VAL A 50 -0.04 8.41 -10.60
N GLU A 51 -0.15 9.60 -10.04
CA GLU A 51 0.11 10.85 -10.79
C GLU A 51 1.57 10.95 -11.25
N TYR A 52 2.54 10.51 -10.42
CA TYR A 52 3.94 10.42 -10.81
C TYR A 52 4.13 9.45 -11.99
N GLY A 53 3.51 8.27 -11.94
CA GLY A 53 3.56 7.30 -13.02
C GLY A 53 3.02 7.87 -14.34
N LEU A 54 1.90 8.61 -14.28
CA LEU A 54 1.31 9.26 -15.44
C LEU A 54 2.21 10.36 -16.03
N LYS A 55 2.89 11.13 -15.18
CA LYS A 55 3.82 12.19 -15.62
C LYS A 55 5.15 11.66 -16.14
N SER A 56 5.59 10.53 -15.61
CA SER A 56 6.90 9.94 -15.95
C SER A 56 6.87 9.08 -17.20
N ALA A 57 5.70 8.71 -17.70
CA ALA A 57 5.53 7.90 -18.91
C ALA A 57 5.59 8.79 -20.16
N PRO A 58 6.71 8.84 -20.90
CA PRO A 58 6.93 9.83 -21.96
C PRO A 58 6.03 9.65 -23.18
N GLU A 59 5.47 8.47 -23.40
CA GLU A 59 4.65 8.13 -24.56
C GLU A 59 3.19 7.80 -24.22
N MET A 60 2.76 8.20 -23.03
CA MET A 60 1.42 7.83 -22.59
C MET A 60 0.35 8.61 -23.35
N ASP A 61 -0.58 7.88 -23.95
CA ASP A 61 -1.77 8.46 -24.55
C ASP A 61 -2.53 9.34 -23.54
N GLY A 62 -2.74 10.62 -23.90
CA GLY A 62 -3.47 11.57 -23.07
C GLY A 62 -4.89 11.10 -22.73
N LYS A 63 -5.52 10.30 -23.60
CA LYS A 63 -6.80 9.66 -23.33
C LYS A 63 -6.69 8.65 -22.18
N ARG A 64 -5.63 7.83 -22.18
CA ARG A 64 -5.37 6.87 -21.08
C ARG A 64 -5.13 7.59 -19.77
N GLN A 65 -4.32 8.65 -19.78
CA GLN A 65 -4.09 9.48 -18.58
C GLN A 65 -5.39 10.06 -18.02
N SER A 66 -6.26 10.57 -18.89
CA SER A 66 -7.55 11.12 -18.47
C SER A 66 -8.46 10.06 -17.84
N ILE A 67 -8.47 8.83 -18.37
CA ILE A 67 -9.23 7.71 -17.81
C ILE A 67 -8.72 7.39 -16.41
N VAL A 68 -7.40 7.24 -16.23
CA VAL A 68 -6.81 6.91 -14.93
C VAL A 68 -7.09 8.02 -13.90
N ARG A 69 -6.93 9.30 -14.28
CA ARG A 69 -7.27 10.42 -13.37
C ARG A 69 -8.74 10.45 -13.00
N ALA A 70 -9.63 10.18 -13.96
CA ALA A 70 -11.07 10.07 -13.69
C ALA A 70 -11.35 8.93 -12.70
N SER A 71 -10.73 7.76 -12.90
CA SER A 71 -10.87 6.63 -11.99
C SER A 71 -10.39 6.98 -10.57
N MET A 72 -9.27 7.69 -10.44
CA MET A 72 -8.78 8.12 -9.13
C MET A 72 -9.68 9.16 -8.46
N ALA A 73 -10.39 9.99 -9.24
CA ALA A 73 -11.32 11.00 -8.73
C ALA A 73 -12.63 10.40 -8.17
N GLU A 74 -12.96 9.14 -8.48
CA GLU A 74 -14.14 8.45 -7.97
C GLU A 74 -14.00 8.04 -6.49
N TYR A 75 -12.79 8.06 -5.91
CA TYR A 75 -12.61 7.75 -4.50
C TYR A 75 -13.22 8.83 -3.60
N THR A 76 -14.27 8.47 -2.88
CA THR A 76 -14.91 9.35 -1.88
C THR A 76 -14.06 9.48 -0.62
N TYR A 77 -13.26 8.44 -0.31
CA TYR A 77 -12.43 8.41 0.87
C TYR A 77 -10.95 8.41 0.49
N VAL A 78 -10.29 9.54 0.74
CA VAL A 78 -8.83 9.68 0.63
C VAL A 78 -8.25 9.82 2.02
N LEU A 79 -7.28 8.98 2.34
CA LEU A 79 -6.61 8.99 3.64
C LEU A 79 -5.35 9.86 3.59
N ASP A 80 -5.34 10.92 4.38
CA ASP A 80 -4.18 11.79 4.55
C ASP A 80 -3.16 11.21 5.52
N ILE A 81 -1.88 11.54 5.32
CA ILE A 81 -0.85 11.38 6.33
C ILE A 81 -1.04 12.49 7.37
N THR A 82 -1.29 12.11 8.60
CA THR A 82 -1.47 13.03 9.72
C THR A 82 -0.35 12.88 10.76
N ARG A 83 -0.30 13.80 11.73
CA ARG A 83 0.61 13.64 12.89
C ARG A 83 0.39 12.33 13.65
N HIS A 84 -0.80 11.77 13.59
CA HIS A 84 -1.11 10.48 14.23
C HIS A 84 -0.51 9.29 13.47
N THR A 85 -0.44 9.38 12.15
CA THR A 85 0.17 8.36 11.29
C THR A 85 1.67 8.16 11.60
N VAL A 86 2.36 9.22 12.02
CA VAL A 86 3.81 9.22 12.26
C VAL A 86 4.26 8.11 13.22
N ARG A 87 3.54 7.87 14.31
CA ARG A 87 3.90 6.82 15.28
C ARG A 87 3.80 5.41 14.70
N PHE A 88 2.79 5.16 13.87
CA PHE A 88 2.59 3.86 13.21
C PHE A 88 3.64 3.62 12.13
N TYR A 89 3.95 4.65 11.34
CA TYR A 89 5.06 4.62 10.41
C TYR A 89 6.39 4.31 11.13
N ALA A 90 6.69 5.01 12.21
CA ALA A 90 7.92 4.80 12.96
C ALA A 90 8.01 3.37 13.55
N GLU A 91 6.89 2.83 14.03
CA GLU A 91 6.83 1.46 14.55
C GLU A 91 7.09 0.42 13.45
N ILE A 92 6.36 0.50 12.32
CA ILE A 92 6.54 -0.43 11.19
C ILE A 92 7.98 -0.36 10.69
N ARG A 93 8.50 0.85 10.45
CA ARG A 93 9.85 1.06 9.96
C ARG A 93 10.90 0.50 10.94
N ALA A 94 10.77 0.78 12.23
CA ALA A 94 11.69 0.28 13.25
C ALA A 94 11.72 -1.26 13.29
N LYS A 95 10.56 -1.91 13.26
CA LYS A 95 10.46 -3.37 13.25
C LYS A 95 11.01 -3.98 11.96
N LEU A 96 10.74 -3.36 10.80
CA LEU A 96 11.27 -3.78 9.52
C LEU A 96 12.81 -3.75 9.53
N PHE A 97 13.39 -2.64 9.98
CA PHE A 97 14.85 -2.49 10.06
C PHE A 97 15.47 -3.40 11.13
N ALA A 98 14.84 -3.58 12.28
CA ALA A 98 15.31 -4.51 13.30
C ALA A 98 15.38 -5.96 12.77
N LYS A 99 14.41 -6.35 11.93
CA LYS A 99 14.34 -7.70 11.36
C LYS A 99 15.33 -7.92 10.22
N TYR A 100 15.49 -6.95 9.32
CA TYR A 100 16.16 -7.15 8.03
C TYR A 100 17.48 -6.36 7.87
N ALA A 101 17.65 -5.23 8.57
CA ALA A 101 18.89 -4.48 8.44
C ALA A 101 20.08 -5.23 9.05
N PRO A 102 21.27 -5.15 8.41
CA PRO A 102 22.47 -5.77 8.94
C PRO A 102 22.90 -5.10 10.26
N SER A 103 23.16 -5.91 11.27
CA SER A 103 23.72 -5.44 12.55
C SER A 103 25.11 -4.84 12.33
N LYS A 104 25.40 -3.71 12.95
CA LYS A 104 26.74 -3.11 12.95
C LYS A 104 27.41 -3.26 14.29
N SER A 105 28.73 -3.41 14.26
CA SER A 105 29.60 -3.43 15.42
C SER A 105 29.64 -2.11 16.22
N LYS A 106 29.03 -1.03 15.74
CA LYS A 106 28.99 0.30 16.38
C LYS A 106 27.61 1.00 16.35
N GLY A 107 26.52 0.23 16.35
CA GLY A 107 25.16 0.77 16.59
C GLY A 107 24.51 1.61 15.49
N ARG A 108 25.22 1.97 14.42
CA ARG A 108 24.60 2.69 13.28
C ARG A 108 24.25 1.75 12.15
N LEU A 109 23.00 1.78 11.68
CA LEU A 109 22.57 1.04 10.50
C LEU A 109 23.20 1.66 9.24
N LYS A 110 23.74 0.83 8.32
CA LYS A 110 24.22 1.28 7.00
C LYS A 110 23.07 1.65 6.10
N THR A 111 22.05 0.81 6.14
CA THR A 111 20.84 0.91 5.36
C THR A 111 19.97 2.02 5.91
N LYS A 112 19.58 2.95 5.04
CA LYS A 112 18.75 4.10 5.41
C LYS A 112 17.33 3.98 4.88
N TRP A 113 17.16 3.26 3.78
CA TRP A 113 15.89 3.18 3.05
C TRP A 113 15.34 1.76 3.05
N PRO A 114 14.01 1.57 3.11
CA PRO A 114 13.39 0.25 3.03
C PRO A 114 13.76 -0.50 1.76
N GLU A 115 13.92 0.21 0.64
CA GLU A 115 14.30 -0.32 -0.68
C GLU A 115 15.65 -1.05 -0.66
N ASP A 116 16.54 -0.65 0.26
CA ASP A 116 17.88 -1.23 0.41
C ASP A 116 17.90 -2.49 1.29
N LEU A 117 16.76 -2.85 1.90
CA LEU A 117 16.69 -4.01 2.78
C LEU A 117 16.72 -5.32 1.99
N ILE A 118 17.46 -6.28 2.52
CA ILE A 118 17.68 -7.59 1.90
C ILE A 118 17.18 -8.68 2.84
N ASP A 119 16.44 -9.62 2.31
CA ASP A 119 16.12 -10.86 3.00
C ASP A 119 17.39 -11.71 3.15
N ARG A 120 17.77 -11.98 4.38
CA ARG A 120 19.01 -12.71 4.69
C ARG A 120 18.99 -14.18 4.27
N THR A 121 17.80 -14.73 4.09
CA THR A 121 17.61 -16.14 3.69
C THR A 121 17.76 -16.29 2.18
N THR A 122 17.17 -15.37 1.44
CA THR A 122 17.14 -15.43 -0.04
C THR A 122 18.19 -14.57 -0.72
N ALA A 123 18.86 -13.70 0.02
CA ALA A 123 19.79 -12.67 -0.48
C ALA A 123 19.18 -11.72 -1.53
N LYS A 124 17.84 -11.64 -1.61
CA LYS A 124 17.09 -10.74 -2.51
C LYS A 124 16.63 -9.50 -1.76
N THR A 125 16.46 -8.40 -2.47
CA THR A 125 15.79 -7.21 -1.93
C THR A 125 14.37 -7.55 -1.49
N LEU A 126 13.89 -6.92 -0.41
CA LEU A 126 12.52 -7.16 0.08
C LEU A 126 11.46 -6.66 -0.89
N GLY A 127 11.81 -5.73 -1.77
CA GLY A 127 10.87 -5.04 -2.66
C GLY A 127 9.92 -4.08 -1.93
N VAL A 128 10.17 -3.80 -0.65
CA VAL A 128 9.41 -2.80 0.13
C VAL A 128 9.96 -1.42 -0.15
N GLN A 129 9.08 -0.49 -0.51
CA GLN A 129 9.42 0.91 -0.74
C GLN A 129 9.00 1.78 0.47
N GLU A 130 9.54 2.99 0.56
CA GLU A 130 9.16 3.94 1.60
C GLU A 130 7.66 4.24 1.57
N ASN A 131 7.08 4.33 0.38
CA ASN A 131 5.65 4.57 0.19
C ASN A 131 4.80 3.42 0.75
N ASP A 132 5.24 2.16 0.59
CA ASP A 132 4.56 0.99 1.17
C ASP A 132 4.48 1.09 2.69
N VAL A 133 5.54 1.60 3.33
CA VAL A 133 5.55 1.81 4.78
C VAL A 133 4.53 2.87 5.21
N TRP A 134 4.39 3.96 4.44
CA TRP A 134 3.38 4.98 4.72
C TRP A 134 1.96 4.48 4.53
N ILE A 135 1.69 3.74 3.44
CA ILE A 135 0.37 3.15 3.16
C ILE A 135 0.01 2.14 4.26
N ALA A 136 0.94 1.26 4.63
CA ALA A 136 0.74 0.30 5.71
C ALA A 136 0.50 1.01 7.07
N ALA A 137 1.19 2.12 7.33
CA ALA A 137 1.00 2.91 8.55
C ALA A 137 -0.40 3.53 8.61
N GLN A 138 -0.93 4.01 7.49
CA GLN A 138 -2.30 4.53 7.41
C GLN A 138 -3.35 3.44 7.63
N ALA A 139 -3.12 2.25 7.06
CA ALA A 139 -4.00 1.10 7.30
C ALA A 139 -3.95 0.67 8.77
N TYR A 140 -2.77 0.60 9.35
CA TYR A 140 -2.56 0.23 10.76
C TYR A 140 -3.20 1.23 11.72
N GLU A 141 -2.99 2.54 11.50
CA GLU A 141 -3.59 3.62 12.29
C GLU A 141 -5.11 3.52 12.38
N ARG A 142 -5.76 3.15 11.27
CA ARG A 142 -7.22 3.16 11.13
C ARG A 142 -7.85 1.78 11.27
N ASN A 143 -7.05 0.77 11.61
CA ASN A 143 -7.48 -0.63 11.62
C ASN A 143 -8.15 -1.03 10.29
N ALA A 144 -7.68 -0.47 9.17
CA ALA A 144 -8.15 -0.80 7.84
C ALA A 144 -7.56 -2.13 7.36
N CYS A 145 -8.27 -2.81 6.47
CA CYS A 145 -7.72 -3.93 5.73
C CYS A 145 -7.01 -3.41 4.48
N LEU A 146 -5.71 -3.65 4.37
CA LEU A 146 -4.90 -3.25 3.22
C LEU A 146 -5.08 -4.26 2.09
N ILE A 147 -5.51 -3.79 0.93
CA ILE A 147 -5.68 -4.59 -0.28
C ILE A 147 -4.47 -4.37 -1.18
N THR A 148 -3.62 -5.38 -1.31
CA THR A 148 -2.35 -5.28 -2.03
C THR A 148 -1.93 -6.62 -2.63
N ASP A 149 -0.86 -6.63 -3.40
CA ASP A 149 -0.17 -7.83 -3.85
C ASP A 149 0.91 -8.31 -2.84
N ASP A 150 1.74 -9.27 -3.24
CA ASP A 150 2.66 -9.99 -2.35
C ASP A 150 3.80 -9.15 -1.74
N ARG A 151 4.12 -7.97 -2.28
CA ARG A 151 5.25 -7.15 -1.81
C ARG A 151 5.12 -6.67 -0.37
N MET A 152 3.91 -6.62 0.13
CA MET A 152 3.62 -6.29 1.53
C MET A 152 3.81 -7.47 2.50
N ALA A 153 4.13 -8.67 2.03
CA ALA A 153 4.30 -9.86 2.88
C ALA A 153 5.36 -9.67 3.97
N HIS A 154 6.43 -8.92 3.68
CA HIS A 154 7.45 -8.61 4.67
C HIS A 154 6.94 -7.67 5.78
N ILE A 155 6.03 -6.75 5.46
CA ILE A 155 5.35 -5.89 6.45
C ILE A 155 4.31 -6.70 7.21
N ALA A 156 3.53 -7.54 6.54
CA ALA A 156 2.57 -8.44 7.17
C ALA A 156 3.20 -9.36 8.22
N SER A 157 4.44 -9.80 7.96
CA SER A 157 5.19 -10.68 8.86
C SER A 157 5.76 -9.98 10.10
N LEU A 158 5.57 -8.68 10.26
CA LEU A 158 5.98 -7.95 11.46
C LEU A 158 5.00 -8.24 12.60
N GLN A 159 5.56 -8.39 13.81
CA GLN A 159 4.76 -8.57 15.01
C GLN A 159 4.17 -7.23 15.47
N LEU A 160 3.13 -6.78 14.79
CA LEU A 160 2.33 -5.61 15.16
C LEU A 160 1.21 -6.02 16.12
N ASN A 161 0.78 -5.12 16.99
CA ASN A 161 -0.30 -5.37 17.94
C ASN A 161 -1.29 -4.17 17.96
N PRO A 162 -2.52 -4.33 17.45
CA PRO A 162 -3.05 -5.51 16.76
C PRO A 162 -2.30 -5.81 15.44
N PRO A 163 -2.43 -7.02 14.87
CA PRO A 163 -1.79 -7.33 13.60
C PRO A 163 -2.39 -6.47 12.47
N LEU A 164 -1.53 -6.05 11.53
CA LEU A 164 -1.99 -5.39 10.31
C LEU A 164 -2.80 -6.38 9.46
N ARG A 165 -4.02 -5.99 9.10
CA ARG A 165 -4.88 -6.80 8.23
C ARG A 165 -4.49 -6.56 6.77
N ILE A 166 -4.07 -7.59 6.08
CA ILE A 166 -3.72 -7.54 4.65
C ILE A 166 -4.54 -8.61 3.92
N LEU A 167 -5.09 -8.25 2.78
CA LEU A 167 -5.83 -9.12 1.90
C LEU A 167 -5.21 -9.06 0.50
N GLN A 168 -4.85 -10.22 0.00
CA GLN A 168 -4.45 -10.41 -1.39
C GLN A 168 -5.65 -10.87 -2.20
N LEU A 169 -5.97 -10.18 -3.28
CA LEU A 169 -7.15 -10.52 -4.07
C LEU A 169 -7.01 -11.85 -4.85
N GLU A 170 -5.85 -12.48 -4.82
CA GLU A 170 -5.65 -13.81 -5.41
C GLU A 170 -6.25 -14.94 -4.57
N ASP A 171 -6.58 -14.62 -3.31
CA ASP A 171 -7.14 -15.57 -2.36
C ASP A 171 -8.69 -15.56 -2.33
N ILE A 172 -9.36 -14.86 -3.30
CA ILE A 172 -10.82 -14.68 -3.35
C ILE A 172 -11.42 -15.35 -4.59
#